data_b256fdb17662baf61662244f682510cd
#
_entry.id   b256fdb17662baf61662244f682510cd
#
_cell.length_a   1.000
_cell.length_b   1.000
_cell.length_c   1.000
_cell.angle_alpha   90.00
_cell.angle_beta   90.00
_cell.angle_gamma   90.00
#
_symmetry.space_group_name_H-M   'P 1'
#
loop_
_entity.id
_entity.type
_entity.pdbx_description
1 polymer ?
#
loop_
_entity_poly.entity_id
_entity_poly.type
_entity_poly.pdbx_seq_one_letter_code
_entity_poly.pdbx_strand_id
1 'polypeptide(L)' 'MPEAPDHRIRVRLDELLQAKGMTLVELSARVGVTVVNLSILKNGHARAIRFNTLTAICDALGCTPGELLDLQP' A
#
# COMPACT_ATOMS: atom_id res chain seq x y z
N MET A 1 1.64 18.95 -11.39
CA MET A 1 0.61 18.39 -10.53
C MET A 1 0.28 16.99 -10.99
N PRO A 2 0.39 15.98 -10.14
CA PRO A 2 0.09 14.63 -10.57
C PRO A 2 -1.40 14.51 -10.90
N GLU A 3 -1.69 13.74 -11.93
CA GLU A 3 -3.08 13.46 -12.29
C GLU A 3 -3.76 12.66 -11.18
N ALA A 4 -5.01 12.95 -10.92
CA ALA A 4 -5.82 12.12 -10.05
C ALA A 4 -5.99 10.74 -10.69
N PRO A 5 -5.94 9.64 -9.90
CA PRO A 5 -6.21 8.31 -10.44
C PRO A 5 -7.66 8.22 -10.91
N ASP A 6 -7.91 7.35 -11.91
CA ASP A 6 -9.25 7.16 -12.48
C ASP A 6 -10.19 6.36 -11.55
N HIS A 7 -9.75 6.03 -10.35
CA HIS A 7 -10.49 5.22 -9.39
C HIS A 7 -10.70 5.98 -8.08
N ARG A 8 -11.51 5.41 -7.20
CA ARG A 8 -11.80 5.95 -5.87
C ARG A 8 -11.24 5.07 -4.76
N ILE A 9 -10.23 4.28 -5.07
CA ILE A 9 -9.60 3.42 -4.05
C ILE A 9 -8.63 4.27 -3.23
N ARG A 10 -8.80 4.24 -1.92
CA ARG A 10 -7.89 4.84 -0.97
C ARG A 10 -6.98 3.76 -0.41
N VAL A 11 -5.68 3.99 -0.43
CA VAL A 11 -4.70 3.08 0.13
C VAL A 11 -4.33 3.56 1.53
N ARG A 12 -4.53 2.71 2.53
CA ARG A 12 -4.28 3.05 3.93
C ARG A 12 -2.93 2.51 4.42
N LEU A 13 -1.98 2.40 3.52
CA LEU A 13 -0.67 1.83 3.82
C LEU A 13 0.07 2.65 4.88
N ASP A 14 0.03 3.97 4.79
CA ASP A 14 0.71 4.84 5.74
C ASP A 14 0.18 4.64 7.18
N GLU A 15 -1.13 4.58 7.32
CA GLU A 15 -1.76 4.35 8.62
C GLU A 15 -1.37 3.00 9.22
N LEU A 16 -1.33 1.95 8.38
CA LEU A 16 -0.96 0.62 8.83
C LEU A 16 0.52 0.53 9.20
N LEU A 17 1.39 1.19 8.45
CA LEU A 17 2.81 1.27 8.80
C LEU A 17 3.02 1.95 10.14
N GLN A 18 2.32 3.05 10.38
CA GLN A 18 2.40 3.78 11.65
C GLN A 18 1.90 2.91 12.80
N ALA A 19 0.79 2.21 12.60
CA ALA A 19 0.23 1.33 13.62
C ALA A 19 1.18 0.18 14.00
N LYS A 20 2.00 -0.28 13.05
CA LYS A 20 2.97 -1.34 13.27
C LYS A 20 4.35 -0.84 13.69
N GLY A 21 4.57 0.48 13.68
CA GLY A 21 5.89 1.04 13.92
C GLY A 21 6.90 0.59 12.87
N MET A 22 6.46 0.40 11.63
CA MET A 22 7.28 -0.09 10.52
C MET A 22 7.52 1.02 9.52
N THR A 23 8.73 1.09 8.98
CA THR A 23 9.07 2.03 7.92
C THR A 23 8.78 1.42 6.56
N LEU A 24 8.69 2.28 5.54
CA LEU A 24 8.51 1.84 4.16
C LEU A 24 9.71 1.00 3.68
N VAL A 25 10.92 1.36 4.14
CA VAL A 25 12.14 0.60 3.83
C VAL A 25 12.07 -0.82 4.40
N GLU A 26 11.60 -0.96 5.64
CA GLU A 26 11.44 -2.27 6.27
C GLU A 26 10.39 -3.11 5.51
N LEU A 27 9.29 -2.51 5.13
CA LEU A 27 8.26 -3.19 4.35
C LEU A 27 8.81 -3.64 3.01
N SER A 28 9.56 -2.78 2.32
CA SER A 28 10.22 -3.09 1.06
C SER A 28 11.08 -4.35 1.18
N ALA A 29 11.89 -4.43 2.22
CA ALA A 29 12.75 -5.58 2.46
C ALA A 29 11.95 -6.86 2.69
N ARG A 30 10.79 -6.77 3.36
CA ARG A 30 9.96 -7.93 3.69
C ARG A 30 9.19 -8.47 2.49
N VAL A 31 8.69 -7.57 1.63
CA VAL A 31 7.78 -7.96 0.55
C VAL A 31 8.46 -8.07 -0.81
N GLY A 32 9.72 -7.64 -0.92
CA GLY A 32 10.45 -7.71 -2.18
C GLY A 32 9.97 -6.71 -3.23
N VAL A 33 9.34 -5.62 -2.80
CA VAL A 33 8.88 -4.53 -3.68
C VAL A 33 9.74 -3.31 -3.38
N THR A 34 10.14 -2.57 -4.41
CA THR A 34 11.00 -1.40 -4.21
C THR A 34 10.30 -0.32 -3.38
N VAL A 35 11.09 0.48 -2.66
CA VAL A 35 10.57 1.62 -1.92
C VAL A 35 9.83 2.58 -2.84
N VAL A 36 10.33 2.78 -4.07
CA VAL A 36 9.69 3.64 -5.06
C VAL A 36 8.29 3.15 -5.38
N ASN A 37 8.13 1.85 -5.66
CA ASN A 37 6.83 1.28 -5.99
C ASN A 37 5.88 1.31 -4.80
N LEU A 38 6.38 1.05 -3.60
CA LEU A 38 5.57 1.17 -2.37
C LEU A 38 5.15 2.62 -2.12
N SER A 39 6.03 3.57 -2.42
CA SER A 39 5.71 4.99 -2.29
C SER A 39 4.61 5.43 -3.25
N ILE A 40 4.66 4.94 -4.49
CA ILE A 40 3.59 5.18 -5.49
C ILE A 40 2.26 4.66 -4.95
N LEU A 41 2.26 3.45 -4.40
CA LEU A 41 1.07 2.86 -3.81
C LEU A 41 0.58 3.66 -2.59
N LYS A 42 1.49 3.99 -1.69
CA LYS A 42 1.19 4.73 -0.45
C LYS A 42 0.56 6.08 -0.74
N ASN A 43 1.03 6.77 -1.77
CA ASN A 43 0.57 8.10 -2.12
C ASN A 43 -0.68 8.10 -3.00
N GLY A 44 -1.25 6.92 -3.28
CA GLY A 44 -2.48 6.80 -4.03
C GLY A 44 -2.33 6.96 -5.53
N HIS A 45 -1.11 6.86 -6.06
CA HIS A 45 -0.84 7.04 -7.49
C HIS A 45 -0.82 5.72 -8.26
N ALA A 46 -0.95 4.58 -7.58
CA ALA A 46 -1.02 3.28 -8.23
C ALA A 46 -2.39 3.08 -8.87
N ARG A 47 -2.41 2.49 -10.06
CA ARG A 47 -3.64 2.18 -10.79
C ARG A 47 -4.00 0.70 -10.71
N ALA A 48 -3.07 -0.12 -10.26
CA ALA A 48 -3.25 -1.56 -10.13
C ALA A 48 -2.29 -2.09 -9.07
N ILE A 49 -2.62 -3.24 -8.53
CA ILE A 49 -1.74 -3.99 -7.65
C ILE A 49 -1.92 -5.48 -7.97
N ARG A 50 -0.81 -6.21 -8.03
CA ARG A 50 -0.87 -7.66 -8.23
C ARG A 50 -1.34 -8.32 -6.94
N PHE A 51 -2.13 -9.38 -7.07
CA PHE A 51 -2.62 -10.11 -5.91
C PHE A 51 -1.48 -10.67 -5.06
N ASN A 52 -0.39 -11.12 -5.68
CA ASN A 52 0.77 -11.59 -4.93
C ASN A 52 1.40 -10.48 -4.08
N THR A 53 1.49 -9.28 -4.62
CA THR A 53 2.00 -8.12 -3.88
C THR A 53 1.05 -7.74 -2.74
N LEU A 54 -0.24 -7.72 -3.02
CA LEU A 54 -1.26 -7.44 -2.01
C LEU A 54 -1.19 -8.45 -0.87
N THR A 55 -1.08 -9.73 -1.18
CA THR A 55 -0.93 -10.80 -0.18
C THR A 55 0.32 -10.58 0.68
N ALA A 56 1.45 -10.29 0.05
CA ALA A 56 2.71 -10.10 0.77
C ALA A 56 2.65 -8.90 1.71
N ILE A 57 2.03 -7.80 1.28
CA ILE A 57 1.87 -6.61 2.11
C ILE A 57 0.94 -6.92 3.29
N CYS A 58 -0.17 -7.56 3.05
CA CYS A 58 -1.12 -7.93 4.10
C CYS A 58 -0.48 -8.86 5.13
N ASP A 59 0.29 -9.85 4.68
CA ASP A 59 1.00 -10.77 5.58
C ASP A 59 2.03 -10.03 6.42
N ALA A 60 2.80 -9.13 5.81
CA ALA A 60 3.83 -8.37 6.51
C ALA A 60 3.24 -7.43 7.56
N LEU A 61 2.08 -6.85 7.29
CA LEU A 61 1.42 -5.90 8.19
C LEU A 61 0.39 -6.56 9.10
N GLY A 62 0.10 -7.83 8.91
CA GLY A 62 -0.92 -8.53 9.70
C GLY A 62 -2.31 -7.94 9.49
N CYS A 63 -2.64 -7.55 8.27
CA CYS A 63 -3.92 -6.94 7.95
C CYS A 63 -4.61 -7.68 6.81
N THR A 64 -5.87 -7.31 6.57
CA THR A 64 -6.65 -7.82 5.44
C THR A 64 -6.63 -6.81 4.30
N PRO A 65 -6.94 -7.23 3.06
CA PRO A 65 -7.09 -6.28 1.95
C PRO A 65 -8.12 -5.17 2.24
N GLY A 66 -9.19 -5.50 2.94
CA GLY A 66 -10.20 -4.50 3.31
C GLY A 66 -9.72 -3.47 4.31
N GLU A 67 -8.68 -3.79 5.09
CA GLU A 67 -8.04 -2.84 5.99
C GLU A 67 -7.03 -1.96 5.26
N LEU A 68 -6.41 -2.50 4.21
CA LEU A 68 -5.41 -1.78 3.41
C LEU A 68 -6.05 -0.89 2.35
N LEU A 69 -7.11 -1.38 1.71
CA LEU A 69 -7.79 -0.70 0.60
C LEU A 69 -9.21 -0.32 1.00
N ASP A 70 -9.58 0.91 0.71
CA ASP A 70 -10.89 1.44 1.05
C ASP A 70 -11.47 2.16 -0.17
N LEU A 71 -12.78 2.28 -0.23
CA LEU A 71 -13.46 2.99 -1.30
C LEU A 71 -13.87 4.37 -0.80
N GLN A 72 -13.41 5.40 -1.48
CA GLN A 72 -13.82 6.77 -1.18
C GLN A 72 -15.17 7.06 -1.82
N PRO A 73 -16.04 7.82 -1.14
CA PRO A 73 -17.33 8.21 -1.70
C PRO A 73 -17.22 9.11 -2.92
#